data_48f6dbaa3cc54da83f750be249f4b840
#
_entry.id   48f6dbaa3cc54da83f750be249f4b840
#
_cell.length_a   1.000
_cell.length_b   1.000
_cell.length_c   1.000
_cell.angle_alpha   90.00
_cell.angle_beta   90.00
_cell.angle_gamma   90.00
#
_symmetry.space_group_name_H-M   'P 1'
#
loop_
_entity.id
_entity.type
_entity.pdbx_description
1 polymer ?
#
loop_
_entity_poly.entity_id
_entity_poly.type
_entity_poly.pdbx_seq_one_letter_code
_entity_poly.pdbx_strand_id
1 'polypeptide(L)'
;YADNNYLVQETIDMIEEQRADSVYIVTSPENVEYETFDPLVGLGFNSVSINDTASLIDLLDAADIDSNYTATYWPWIQEKDTENNVNVWLPATLEVCKNIALTDNVAFPWYAVAGYNRGLTNAIQARIKLTEEDRDTLYEGRVNPMATFSDVGVVIWGNKNLQVKDSVLDRLNIRRLLLQARKLITAVGVRLLFEHNDRIATNQFLNLVNP
;
A
#
# COMPACT_ATOMS: atom_id res chain seq x y z
N TYR A 1 -15.98 -3.77 -12.41
CA TYR A 1 -15.12 -4.16 -11.27
C TYR A 1 -14.48 -5.52 -11.46
N ALA A 2 -15.20 -6.53 -12.01
CA ALA A 2 -14.63 -7.84 -12.30
C ALA A 2 -13.39 -7.76 -13.22
N ASP A 3 -13.42 -6.90 -14.23
CA ASP A 3 -12.30 -6.69 -15.14
C ASP A 3 -11.10 -5.99 -14.46
N ASN A 4 -11.37 -5.10 -13.49
CA ASN A 4 -10.31 -4.44 -12.73
C ASN A 4 -9.65 -5.37 -11.70
N ASN A 5 -10.38 -6.29 -11.09
CA ASN A 5 -9.82 -7.31 -10.19
C ASN A 5 -8.81 -8.20 -10.90
N TYR A 6 -9.08 -8.59 -12.14
CA TYR A 6 -8.15 -9.36 -12.94
C TYR A 6 -6.82 -8.61 -13.15
N LEU A 7 -6.88 -7.32 -13.51
CA LEU A 7 -5.66 -6.51 -13.70
C LEU A 7 -4.88 -6.31 -12.39
N VAL A 8 -5.57 -6.15 -11.26
CA VAL A 8 -4.94 -6.07 -9.94
C VAL A 8 -4.24 -7.38 -9.61
N GLN A 9 -4.91 -8.53 -9.79
CA GLN A 9 -4.35 -9.85 -9.52
C GLN A 9 -3.14 -10.14 -10.41
N GLU A 10 -3.22 -9.91 -11.72
CA GLU A 10 -2.10 -10.07 -12.65
C GLU A 10 -0.90 -9.16 -12.27
N THR A 11 -1.17 -7.96 -11.77
CA THR A 11 -0.11 -7.05 -11.30
C THR A 11 0.56 -7.59 -10.03
N ILE A 12 -0.22 -8.16 -9.12
CA ILE A 12 0.28 -8.80 -7.90
C ILE A 12 1.17 -9.98 -8.27
N ASP A 13 0.70 -10.88 -9.14
CA ASP A 13 1.43 -12.07 -9.58
C ASP A 13 2.74 -11.69 -10.28
N MET A 14 2.71 -10.66 -11.13
CA MET A 14 3.93 -10.13 -11.76
C MET A 14 4.93 -9.61 -10.71
N ILE A 15 4.48 -8.90 -9.70
CA ILE A 15 5.36 -8.33 -8.66
C ILE A 15 5.89 -9.42 -7.73
N GLU A 16 5.05 -10.35 -7.31
CA GLU A 16 5.38 -11.37 -6.32
C GLU A 16 6.22 -12.52 -6.92
N GLU A 17 5.82 -13.04 -8.06
CA GLU A 17 6.44 -14.21 -8.68
C GLU A 17 7.60 -13.86 -9.61
N GLN A 18 7.45 -12.82 -10.43
CA GLN A 18 8.43 -12.53 -11.48
C GLN A 18 9.48 -11.53 -11.02
N ARG A 19 9.09 -10.44 -10.38
CA ARG A 19 10.02 -9.37 -9.99
C ARG A 19 10.53 -9.53 -8.57
N ALA A 20 9.65 -9.59 -7.60
CA ALA A 20 9.94 -9.64 -6.17
C ALA A 20 10.94 -8.55 -5.68
N ASP A 21 10.87 -7.34 -6.30
CA ASP A 21 11.78 -6.21 -6.05
C ASP A 21 11.06 -4.90 -5.70
N SER A 22 9.74 -4.90 -5.69
CA SER A 22 8.89 -3.72 -5.47
C SER A 22 7.67 -4.08 -4.61
N VAL A 23 6.99 -3.05 -4.11
CA VAL A 23 5.68 -3.17 -3.47
C VAL A 23 4.64 -2.48 -4.35
N TYR A 24 3.41 -2.95 -4.27
CA TYR A 24 2.28 -2.41 -4.99
C TYR A 24 1.29 -1.74 -4.03
N ILE A 25 1.00 -0.47 -4.27
CA ILE A 25 -0.03 0.24 -3.52
C ILE A 25 -1.29 0.26 -4.38
N VAL A 26 -2.25 -0.59 -4.00
CA VAL A 26 -3.54 -0.69 -4.69
C VAL A 26 -4.38 0.52 -4.35
N THR A 27 -4.90 1.17 -5.37
CA THR A 27 -5.84 2.27 -5.19
C THR A 27 -7.20 1.71 -4.78
N SER A 28 -7.67 2.11 -3.61
CA SER A 28 -9.03 1.81 -3.18
C SER A 28 -10.04 2.56 -4.06
N PRO A 29 -11.25 2.00 -4.24
CA PRO A 29 -12.29 2.70 -4.99
C PRO A 29 -12.68 4.01 -4.30
N GLU A 30 -13.10 4.97 -5.11
CA GLU A 30 -13.70 6.20 -4.62
C GLU A 30 -15.09 5.90 -4.03
N ASN A 31 -15.52 6.71 -3.05
CA ASN A 31 -16.87 6.69 -2.52
C ASN A 31 -17.87 7.29 -3.53
N VAL A 32 -18.05 6.64 -4.63
CA VAL A 32 -19.00 7.00 -5.67
C VAL A 32 -19.94 5.82 -5.88
N GLU A 33 -21.20 6.12 -6.12
CA GLU A 33 -22.13 5.10 -6.58
C GLU A 33 -21.69 4.64 -7.97
N TYR A 34 -21.42 3.35 -8.09
CA TYR A 34 -21.14 2.74 -9.39
C TYR A 34 -22.44 2.16 -9.93
N GLU A 35 -22.84 2.60 -11.11
CA GLU A 35 -23.86 1.93 -11.86
C GLU A 35 -23.23 0.69 -12.52
N THR A 36 -23.59 -0.49 -12.04
CA THR A 36 -23.19 -1.76 -12.68
C THR A 36 -24.31 -2.21 -13.59
N PHE A 37 -23.95 -2.56 -14.82
CA PHE A 37 -24.91 -3.17 -15.75
C PHE A 37 -25.15 -4.63 -15.31
N ASP A 38 -26.40 -4.95 -14.94
CA ASP A 38 -26.82 -6.32 -14.70
C ASP A 38 -27.45 -6.88 -15.98
N PRO A 39 -26.76 -7.82 -16.66
CA PRO A 39 -27.24 -8.42 -17.89
C PRO A 39 -28.51 -9.28 -17.72
N LEU A 40 -28.87 -9.67 -16.48
CA LEU A 40 -30.07 -10.47 -16.18
C LEU A 40 -31.32 -9.60 -16.01
N VAL A 41 -31.16 -8.34 -15.65
CA VAL A 41 -32.26 -7.39 -15.41
C VAL A 41 -32.46 -6.42 -16.58
N GLY A 42 -31.66 -6.52 -17.63
CA GLY A 42 -31.68 -5.62 -18.76
C GLY A 42 -31.03 -4.27 -18.42
N LEU A 43 -31.71 -3.15 -18.66
CA LEU A 43 -31.18 -1.80 -18.35
C LEU A 43 -31.24 -1.43 -16.86
N GLY A 44 -31.24 -2.40 -15.95
CA GLY A 44 -31.15 -2.17 -14.52
C GLY A 44 -29.70 -1.85 -14.12
N PHE A 45 -29.48 -0.68 -13.57
CA PHE A 45 -28.20 -0.31 -12.95
C PHE A 45 -28.30 -0.61 -11.46
N ASN A 46 -27.41 -1.48 -10.95
CA ASN A 46 -27.20 -1.61 -9.52
C ASN A 46 -26.08 -0.65 -9.11
N SER A 47 -26.41 0.34 -8.29
CA SER A 47 -25.42 1.22 -7.68
C SER A 47 -24.82 0.51 -6.46
N VAL A 48 -23.51 0.32 -6.45
CA VAL A 48 -22.78 -0.10 -5.25
C VAL A 48 -22.15 1.15 -4.65
N SER A 49 -22.63 1.54 -3.49
CA SER A 49 -22.06 2.67 -2.75
C SER A 49 -21.03 2.17 -1.75
N ILE A 50 -19.79 2.65 -1.83
CA ILE A 50 -18.72 2.36 -0.87
C ILE A 50 -18.59 3.57 0.05
N ASN A 51 -19.57 3.74 0.93
CA ASN A 51 -19.62 4.87 1.84
C ASN A 51 -19.24 4.49 3.28
N ASP A 52 -19.05 3.20 3.54
CA ASP A 52 -18.70 2.69 4.85
C ASP A 52 -17.54 1.69 4.80
N THR A 53 -16.99 1.41 5.97
CA THR A 53 -15.84 0.52 6.16
C THR A 53 -16.17 -0.93 5.83
N ALA A 54 -17.38 -1.38 6.16
CA ALA A 54 -17.83 -2.75 5.94
C ALA A 54 -17.93 -3.07 4.45
N SER A 55 -18.57 -2.21 3.66
CA SER A 55 -18.68 -2.39 2.20
C SER A 55 -17.32 -2.45 1.51
N LEU A 56 -16.32 -1.70 2.00
CA LEU A 56 -14.96 -1.76 1.46
C LEU A 56 -14.28 -3.10 1.79
N ILE A 57 -14.44 -3.58 3.01
CA ILE A 57 -13.86 -4.86 3.46
C ILE A 57 -14.49 -6.00 2.68
N ASP A 58 -15.82 -6.02 2.56
CA ASP A 58 -16.55 -7.03 1.78
C ASP A 58 -16.07 -7.08 0.31
N LEU A 59 -15.77 -5.92 -0.27
CA LEU A 59 -15.23 -5.82 -1.63
C LEU A 59 -13.82 -6.39 -1.73
N LEU A 60 -12.97 -6.15 -0.75
CA LEU A 60 -11.60 -6.68 -0.71
C LEU A 60 -11.60 -8.19 -0.47
N ASP A 61 -12.47 -8.69 0.40
CA ASP A 61 -12.62 -10.11 0.66
C ASP A 61 -13.20 -10.85 -0.57
N ALA A 62 -14.13 -10.21 -1.28
CA ALA A 62 -14.63 -10.75 -2.55
C ALA A 62 -13.57 -10.75 -3.67
N ALA A 63 -12.57 -9.88 -3.59
CA ALA A 63 -11.44 -9.86 -4.52
C ALA A 63 -10.39 -10.95 -4.23
N ASP A 64 -10.46 -11.62 -3.07
CA ASP A 64 -9.59 -12.70 -2.61
C ASP A 64 -8.08 -12.39 -2.75
N ILE A 65 -7.70 -11.18 -2.34
CA ILE A 65 -6.30 -10.72 -2.43
C ILE A 65 -5.55 -11.15 -1.16
N ASP A 66 -4.54 -12.02 -1.31
CA ASP A 66 -3.61 -12.42 -0.26
C ASP A 66 -2.17 -12.21 -0.73
N SER A 67 -1.59 -11.04 -0.43
CA SER A 67 -0.21 -10.74 -0.79
C SER A 67 0.45 -9.80 0.21
N ASN A 68 1.68 -10.14 0.57
CA ASN A 68 2.51 -9.30 1.44
C ASN A 68 3.32 -8.24 0.67
N TYR A 69 3.21 -8.20 -0.66
CA TYR A 69 3.79 -7.16 -1.51
C TYR A 69 2.83 -6.01 -1.78
N THR A 70 1.57 -6.15 -1.36
CA THR A 70 0.49 -5.20 -1.66
C THR A 70 -0.02 -4.52 -0.41
N ALA A 71 -0.41 -3.25 -0.53
CA ALA A 71 -1.11 -2.51 0.52
C ALA A 71 -2.17 -1.62 -0.10
N THR A 72 -3.23 -1.31 0.66
CA THR A 72 -4.27 -0.36 0.26
C THR A 72 -4.53 0.66 1.35
N TYR A 73 -5.00 1.84 0.95
CA TYR A 73 -5.25 2.98 1.83
C TYR A 73 -6.60 3.59 1.49
N TRP A 74 -7.36 3.96 2.50
CA TRP A 74 -8.69 4.53 2.36
C TRP A 74 -9.01 5.47 3.53
N PRO A 75 -9.86 6.49 3.35
CA PRO A 75 -10.57 6.95 2.15
C PRO A 75 -9.73 7.84 1.24
N TRP A 76 -10.34 8.30 0.14
CA TRP A 76 -9.80 9.33 -0.72
C TRP A 76 -9.66 10.66 0.03
N ILE A 77 -8.76 11.48 -0.43
CA ILE A 77 -8.39 12.75 0.19
C ILE A 77 -8.58 13.90 -0.78
N GLN A 78 -8.78 15.08 -0.25
CA GLN A 78 -8.87 16.31 -1.03
C GLN A 78 -7.60 17.14 -0.87
N GLU A 79 -7.02 17.51 -1.99
CA GLU A 79 -5.88 18.40 -2.05
C GLU A 79 -6.16 19.63 -2.89
N LYS A 80 -5.38 20.68 -2.66
CA LYS A 80 -5.47 21.89 -3.45
C LYS A 80 -4.54 21.80 -4.65
N ASP A 81 -5.12 21.85 -5.85
CA ASP A 81 -4.38 22.15 -7.08
C ASP A 81 -4.00 23.62 -7.08
N THR A 82 -2.70 23.89 -6.92
CA THR A 82 -2.17 25.25 -6.83
C THR A 82 -2.12 25.96 -8.18
N GLU A 83 -2.09 25.21 -9.29
CA GLU A 83 -2.03 25.80 -10.63
C GLU A 83 -3.40 26.32 -11.04
N ASN A 84 -4.45 25.51 -10.85
CA ASN A 84 -5.81 25.87 -11.23
C ASN A 84 -6.61 26.51 -10.06
N ASN A 85 -6.03 26.54 -8.85
CA ASN A 85 -6.65 27.04 -7.62
C ASN A 85 -8.01 26.38 -7.30
N VAL A 86 -8.12 25.09 -7.57
CA VAL A 86 -9.29 24.25 -7.28
C VAL A 86 -8.93 23.15 -6.30
N ASN A 87 -9.92 22.67 -5.55
CA ASN A 87 -9.75 21.48 -4.70
C ASN A 87 -10.15 20.25 -5.50
N VAL A 88 -9.27 19.25 -5.54
CA VAL A 88 -9.48 18.01 -6.28
C VAL A 88 -9.47 16.81 -5.32
N TRP A 89 -10.31 15.82 -5.61
CA TRP A 89 -10.30 14.54 -4.91
C TRP A 89 -9.27 13.63 -5.56
N LEU A 90 -8.39 13.08 -4.73
CA LEU A 90 -7.30 12.21 -5.16
C LEU A 90 -7.30 10.92 -4.32
N PRO A 91 -6.89 9.79 -4.93
CA PRO A 91 -6.70 8.57 -4.18
C PRO A 91 -5.58 8.74 -3.15
N ALA A 92 -5.76 8.18 -1.96
CA ALA A 92 -4.76 8.21 -0.88
C ALA A 92 -3.38 7.69 -1.32
N THR A 93 -3.34 6.79 -2.30
CA THR A 93 -2.14 6.21 -2.89
C THR A 93 -1.09 7.24 -3.29
N LEU A 94 -1.49 8.39 -3.83
CA LEU A 94 -0.57 9.45 -4.26
C LEU A 94 0.21 10.05 -3.07
N GLU A 95 -0.49 10.43 -2.00
CA GLU A 95 0.16 10.96 -0.79
C GLU A 95 0.99 9.89 -0.07
N VAL A 96 0.54 8.64 -0.08
CA VAL A 96 1.30 7.53 0.48
C VAL A 96 2.62 7.34 -0.28
N CYS A 97 2.60 7.30 -1.61
CA CYS A 97 3.81 7.18 -2.44
C CYS A 97 4.76 8.38 -2.22
N LYS A 98 4.24 9.58 -2.11
CA LYS A 98 5.00 10.78 -1.80
C LYS A 98 5.69 10.66 -0.43
N ASN A 99 4.95 10.27 0.62
CA ASN A 99 5.51 10.12 1.96
C ASN A 99 6.51 8.96 2.06
N ILE A 100 6.32 7.90 1.28
CA ILE A 100 7.31 6.84 1.11
C ILE A 100 8.61 7.42 0.53
N ALA A 101 8.52 8.17 -0.57
CA ALA A 101 9.70 8.78 -1.21
C ALA A 101 10.40 9.80 -0.31
N LEU A 102 9.65 10.61 0.44
CA LEU A 102 10.21 11.53 1.42
C LEU A 102 10.93 10.80 2.56
N THR A 103 10.34 9.72 3.07
CA THR A 103 10.94 8.91 4.12
C THR A 103 12.23 8.24 3.65
N ASP A 104 12.28 7.77 2.42
CA ASP A 104 13.47 7.15 1.82
C ASP A 104 14.62 8.14 1.64
N ASN A 105 14.30 9.43 1.44
CA ASN A 105 15.30 10.49 1.32
C ASN A 105 15.90 10.94 2.66
N VAL A 106 15.09 10.98 3.73
CA VAL A 106 15.51 11.56 5.02
C VAL A 106 15.83 10.52 6.07
N ALA A 107 15.43 9.26 5.85
CA ALA A 107 15.60 8.15 6.79
C ALA A 107 15.96 6.87 6.03
N PHE A 108 15.41 5.75 6.48
CA PHE A 108 15.68 4.44 5.86
C PHE A 108 14.38 3.83 5.32
N PRO A 109 14.46 3.03 4.22
CA PRO A 109 13.31 2.41 3.59
C PRO A 109 12.44 1.52 4.50
N TRP A 110 12.99 1.04 5.60
CA TRP A 110 12.28 0.18 6.57
C TRP A 110 11.56 0.93 7.69
N TYR A 111 11.58 2.26 7.69
CA TYR A 111 10.72 3.02 8.60
C TYR A 111 9.26 2.95 8.15
N ALA A 112 8.36 2.78 9.13
CA ALA A 112 6.93 2.83 8.87
C ALA A 112 6.52 4.25 8.44
N VAL A 113 5.81 4.34 7.33
CA VAL A 113 5.27 5.59 6.79
C VAL A 113 3.86 5.77 7.34
N ALA A 114 3.77 5.99 8.64
CA ALA A 114 2.53 6.19 9.37
C ALA A 114 2.76 7.07 10.60
N GLY A 115 1.66 7.59 11.16
CA GLY A 115 1.65 8.41 12.37
C GLY A 115 2.14 9.83 12.15
N TYR A 116 2.21 10.59 13.23
CA TYR A 116 2.46 12.04 13.20
C TYR A 116 3.83 12.45 12.62
N ASN A 117 4.83 11.59 12.68
CA ASN A 117 6.18 11.94 12.24
C ASN A 117 6.40 11.74 10.74
N ARG A 118 5.78 10.73 10.13
CA ARG A 118 6.04 10.32 8.74
C ARG A 118 4.78 10.10 7.90
N GLY A 119 3.62 10.11 8.55
CA GLY A 119 2.33 9.91 7.90
C GLY A 119 1.53 11.20 7.68
N LEU A 120 2.07 12.37 8.01
CA LEU A 120 1.40 13.65 7.74
C LEU A 120 1.25 13.86 6.24
N THR A 121 0.07 14.31 5.83
CA THR A 121 -0.25 14.59 4.42
C THR A 121 -0.52 16.07 4.22
N ASN A 122 -0.51 16.52 2.96
CA ASN A 122 -0.92 17.88 2.59
C ASN A 122 -2.43 17.97 2.33
N ALA A 123 -3.17 16.91 2.60
CA ALA A 123 -4.60 16.87 2.36
C ALA A 123 -5.37 17.87 3.23
N ILE A 124 -6.32 18.56 2.61
CA ILE A 124 -7.22 19.49 3.28
C ILE A 124 -8.20 18.72 4.16
N GLN A 125 -8.73 17.62 3.62
CA GLN A 125 -9.65 16.73 4.32
C GLN A 125 -9.68 15.34 3.68
N ALA A 126 -10.12 14.35 4.45
CA ALA A 126 -10.49 13.04 3.94
C ALA A 126 -11.96 13.05 3.50
N ARG A 127 -12.33 12.21 2.53
CA ARG A 127 -13.70 12.13 2.01
C ARG A 127 -14.68 11.65 3.06
N ILE A 128 -14.23 10.75 3.93
CA ILE A 128 -14.98 10.28 5.09
C ILE A 128 -14.13 10.51 6.32
N LYS A 129 -14.73 11.10 7.35
CA LYS A 129 -14.08 11.26 8.64
C LYS A 129 -14.28 9.99 9.45
N LEU A 130 -13.22 9.22 9.58
CA LEU A 130 -13.22 7.95 10.31
C LEU A 130 -13.29 8.18 11.83
N THR A 131 -14.14 7.43 12.50
CA THR A 131 -14.16 7.30 13.95
C THR A 131 -13.02 6.37 14.41
N GLU A 132 -12.86 6.18 15.72
CA GLU A 132 -11.89 5.22 16.26
C GLU A 132 -12.28 3.79 15.88
N GLU A 133 -13.56 3.44 16.03
CA GLU A 133 -14.12 2.14 15.68
C GLU A 133 -13.95 1.84 14.16
N ASP A 134 -14.19 2.82 13.30
CA ASP A 134 -13.97 2.67 11.86
C ASP A 134 -12.51 2.36 11.52
N ARG A 135 -11.57 3.03 12.20
CA ARG A 135 -10.13 2.80 11.99
C ARG A 135 -9.71 1.40 12.45
N ASP A 136 -10.25 0.93 13.55
CA ASP A 136 -9.98 -0.41 14.08
C ASP A 136 -10.54 -1.48 13.13
N THR A 137 -11.78 -1.31 12.67
CA THR A 137 -12.43 -2.18 11.70
C THR A 137 -11.64 -2.26 10.39
N LEU A 138 -11.21 -1.11 9.84
CA LEU A 138 -10.37 -1.07 8.63
C LEU A 138 -9.04 -1.79 8.85
N TYR A 139 -8.42 -1.56 10.01
CA TYR A 139 -7.15 -2.17 10.33
C TYR A 139 -7.24 -3.69 10.49
N GLU A 140 -8.32 -4.20 11.08
CA GLU A 140 -8.63 -5.64 11.11
C GLU A 140 -8.86 -6.17 9.69
N GLY A 141 -9.58 -5.43 8.85
CA GLY A 141 -9.80 -5.73 7.42
C GLY A 141 -8.57 -5.48 6.51
N ARG A 142 -7.38 -5.26 7.07
CA ARG A 142 -6.11 -5.09 6.31
C ARG A 142 -6.04 -3.83 5.46
N VAL A 143 -6.92 -2.87 5.70
CA VAL A 143 -6.93 -1.55 5.04
C VAL A 143 -6.25 -0.53 5.94
N ASN A 144 -5.36 0.27 5.38
CA ASN A 144 -4.68 1.32 6.13
C ASN A 144 -5.52 2.60 6.12
N PRO A 145 -6.01 3.08 7.29
CA PRO A 145 -6.87 4.25 7.33
C PRO A 145 -6.10 5.56 7.13
N MET A 146 -6.74 6.48 6.39
CA MET A 146 -6.37 7.91 6.35
C MET A 146 -7.18 8.62 7.44
N ALA A 147 -6.59 8.77 8.62
CA ALA A 147 -7.27 9.33 9.78
C ALA A 147 -7.23 10.85 9.78
N THR A 148 -8.33 11.50 10.15
CA THR A 148 -8.39 12.95 10.31
C THR A 148 -8.36 13.32 11.78
N PHE A 149 -7.32 14.05 12.19
CA PHE A 149 -7.17 14.59 13.53
C PHE A 149 -7.35 16.10 13.54
N SER A 150 -7.95 16.63 14.60
CA SER A 150 -8.29 18.07 14.69
C SER A 150 -7.08 19.00 14.81
N ASP A 151 -5.98 18.47 15.28
CA ASP A 151 -4.75 19.21 15.57
C ASP A 151 -3.73 19.18 14.43
N VAL A 152 -3.73 18.12 13.64
CA VAL A 152 -2.69 17.89 12.60
C VAL A 152 -3.25 17.61 11.20
N GLY A 153 -4.57 17.48 11.05
CA GLY A 153 -5.21 17.21 9.75
C GLY A 153 -5.24 15.72 9.39
N VAL A 154 -5.08 15.40 8.11
CA VAL A 154 -5.16 14.03 7.58
C VAL A 154 -3.80 13.34 7.69
N VAL A 155 -3.80 12.16 8.28
CA VAL A 155 -2.60 11.38 8.60
C VAL A 155 -2.76 9.94 8.14
N ILE A 156 -1.71 9.37 7.54
CA ILE A 156 -1.61 7.93 7.28
C ILE A 156 -1.52 7.20 8.61
N TRP A 157 -2.50 6.36 8.95
CA TRP A 157 -2.60 5.75 10.29
C TRP A 157 -2.47 4.23 10.30
N GLY A 158 -1.98 3.63 9.24
CA GLY A 158 -1.78 2.19 9.11
C GLY A 158 -0.50 1.84 8.36
N ASN A 159 -0.06 0.59 8.55
CA ASN A 159 1.16 0.06 7.94
C ASN A 159 1.03 -1.46 7.65
N LYS A 160 -0.20 -1.95 7.48
CA LYS A 160 -0.47 -3.33 7.07
C LYS A 160 -0.39 -3.50 5.56
N ASN A 161 -0.06 -4.71 5.15
CA ASN A 161 -0.26 -5.17 3.78
C ASN A 161 -1.53 -6.04 3.68
N LEU A 162 -1.83 -6.56 2.50
CA LEU A 162 -3.05 -7.35 2.24
C LEU A 162 -2.88 -8.84 2.55
N GLN A 163 -1.83 -9.25 3.26
CA GLN A 163 -1.63 -10.63 3.67
C GLN A 163 -2.73 -11.06 4.66
N VAL A 164 -3.38 -12.19 4.37
CA VAL A 164 -4.47 -12.73 5.20
C VAL A 164 -3.92 -13.37 6.48
N LYS A 165 -2.82 -14.14 6.35
CA LYS A 165 -2.23 -14.82 7.50
C LYS A 165 -1.36 -13.86 8.31
N ASP A 166 -1.63 -13.74 9.60
CA ASP A 166 -0.80 -12.96 10.51
C ASP A 166 0.62 -13.50 10.56
N SER A 167 1.57 -12.66 10.27
CA SER A 167 3.01 -12.95 10.34
C SER A 167 3.82 -11.66 10.49
N VAL A 168 5.12 -11.78 10.69
CA VAL A 168 6.03 -10.62 10.69
C VAL A 168 6.01 -9.88 9.35
N LEU A 169 5.64 -10.57 8.27
CA LEU A 169 5.56 -10.03 6.91
C LEU A 169 4.25 -9.30 6.61
N ASP A 170 3.29 -9.26 7.54
CA ASP A 170 2.02 -8.54 7.38
C ASP A 170 2.17 -7.01 7.48
N ARG A 171 3.40 -6.53 7.69
CA ARG A 171 3.75 -5.12 7.77
C ARG A 171 4.51 -4.65 6.53
N LEU A 172 4.02 -3.58 5.93
CA LEU A 172 4.62 -3.02 4.72
C LEU A 172 6.09 -2.60 4.93
N ASN A 173 6.43 -2.03 6.08
CA ASN A 173 7.80 -1.63 6.38
C ASN A 173 8.75 -2.83 6.48
N ILE A 174 8.32 -3.97 7.01
CA ILE A 174 9.13 -5.19 7.07
C ILE A 174 9.35 -5.76 5.67
N ARG A 175 8.31 -5.75 4.83
CA ARG A 175 8.48 -6.15 3.42
C ARG A 175 9.49 -5.24 2.72
N ARG A 176 9.41 -3.93 2.91
CA ARG A 176 10.37 -2.97 2.35
C ARG A 176 11.79 -3.18 2.87
N LEU A 177 11.96 -3.54 4.16
CA LEU A 177 13.25 -3.94 4.72
C LEU A 177 13.84 -5.12 3.95
N LEU A 178 13.06 -6.19 3.74
CA LEU A 178 13.52 -7.38 3.03
C LEU A 178 13.88 -7.10 1.57
N LEU A 179 13.11 -6.24 0.90
CA LEU A 179 13.43 -5.81 -0.46
C LEU A 179 14.75 -5.05 -0.53
N GLN A 180 15.00 -4.16 0.43
CA GLN A 180 16.26 -3.43 0.52
C GLN A 180 17.45 -4.37 0.85
N ALA A 181 17.27 -5.28 1.81
CA ALA A 181 18.28 -6.27 2.15
C ALA A 181 18.61 -7.14 0.92
N ARG A 182 17.61 -7.62 0.19
CA ARG A 182 17.80 -8.38 -1.05
C ARG A 182 18.62 -7.60 -2.08
N LYS A 183 18.31 -6.32 -2.31
CA LYS A 183 19.06 -5.47 -3.24
C LYS A 183 20.53 -5.33 -2.85
N LEU A 184 20.80 -5.09 -1.56
CA LEU A 184 22.17 -4.97 -1.04
C LEU A 184 22.95 -6.28 -1.15
N ILE A 185 22.34 -7.40 -0.74
CA ILE A 185 22.98 -8.73 -0.83
C ILE A 185 23.25 -9.10 -2.29
N THR A 186 22.31 -8.83 -3.18
CA THR A 186 22.51 -9.09 -4.61
C THR A 186 23.66 -8.26 -5.18
N ALA A 187 23.77 -6.99 -4.81
CA ALA A 187 24.85 -6.11 -5.25
C ALA A 187 26.22 -6.60 -4.76
N VAL A 188 26.28 -7.20 -3.57
CA VAL A 188 27.51 -7.85 -3.06
C VAL A 188 27.78 -9.15 -3.81
N GLY A 189 26.75 -9.97 -4.04
CA GLY A 189 26.85 -11.26 -4.74
C GLY A 189 27.38 -11.13 -6.16
N VAL A 190 27.01 -10.07 -6.89
CA VAL A 190 27.50 -9.80 -8.25
C VAL A 190 29.03 -9.65 -8.28
N ARG A 191 29.65 -9.15 -7.21
CA ARG A 191 31.12 -9.00 -7.15
C ARG A 191 31.86 -10.32 -7.02
N LEU A 192 31.17 -11.38 -6.62
CA LEU A 192 31.72 -12.72 -6.45
C LEU A 192 31.34 -13.66 -7.60
N LEU A 193 30.65 -13.14 -8.62
CA LEU A 193 30.41 -13.88 -9.85
C LEU A 193 31.78 -14.28 -10.46
N PHE A 194 31.90 -15.52 -10.87
CA PHE A 194 33.11 -16.12 -11.44
C PHE A 194 34.26 -16.39 -10.45
N GLU A 195 34.09 -16.13 -9.16
CA GLU A 195 35.05 -16.61 -8.16
C GLU A 195 34.84 -18.10 -7.87
N HIS A 196 35.92 -18.79 -7.45
CA HIS A 196 35.83 -20.17 -7.04
C HIS A 196 34.96 -20.29 -5.78
N ASN A 197 34.13 -21.33 -5.72
CA ASN A 197 33.33 -21.63 -4.53
C ASN A 197 34.20 -22.27 -3.45
N ASP A 198 35.02 -21.48 -2.78
CA ASP A 198 35.91 -21.87 -1.70
C ASP A 198 35.61 -21.12 -0.38
N ARG A 199 36.36 -21.45 0.68
CA ARG A 199 36.22 -20.77 1.98
C ARG A 199 36.59 -19.28 1.91
N ILE A 200 37.46 -18.91 0.99
CA ILE A 200 37.93 -17.52 0.87
C ILE A 200 36.80 -16.67 0.31
N ALA A 201 36.17 -17.08 -0.81
CA ALA A 201 35.03 -16.40 -1.38
C ALA A 201 33.83 -16.35 -0.40
N THR A 202 33.56 -17.44 0.30
CA THR A 202 32.49 -17.47 1.34
C THR A 202 32.78 -16.47 2.46
N ASN A 203 34.02 -16.42 2.99
CA ASN A 203 34.38 -15.46 4.04
C ASN A 203 34.36 -14.02 3.54
N GLN A 204 34.76 -13.76 2.30
CA GLN A 204 34.65 -12.43 1.69
C GLN A 204 33.18 -11.98 1.57
N PHE A 205 32.30 -12.88 1.15
CA PHE A 205 30.86 -12.59 1.10
C PHE A 205 30.29 -12.26 2.48
N LEU A 206 30.60 -13.11 3.48
CA LEU A 206 30.12 -12.92 4.85
C LEU A 206 30.60 -11.61 5.46
N ASN A 207 31.85 -11.25 5.24
CA ASN A 207 32.41 -9.99 5.74
C ASN A 207 31.84 -8.74 5.08
N LEU A 208 31.38 -8.87 3.82
CA LEU A 208 30.75 -7.76 3.11
C LEU A 208 29.26 -7.60 3.45
N VAL A 209 28.58 -8.71 3.78
CA VAL A 209 27.15 -8.71 4.14
C VAL A 209 26.95 -8.43 5.63
N ASN A 210 27.86 -8.86 6.48
CA ASN A 210 27.79 -8.70 7.93
C ASN A 210 29.09 -8.05 8.45
N PRO A 211 29.25 -6.72 8.27
CA PRO A 211 30.44 -5.97 8.66
C PRO A 211 30.63 -5.87 10.17
#